data_a99955d9f5b8e57459b10d3eaf66a92b
#
_entry.id   a99955d9f5b8e57459b10d3eaf66a92b
#
_cell.length_a   1.000
_cell.length_b   1.000
_cell.length_c   1.000
_cell.angle_alpha   90.00
_cell.angle_beta   90.00
_cell.angle_gamma   90.00
#
_symmetry.space_group_name_H-M   'P 1'
#
loop_
_entity.id
_entity.type
_entity.pdbx_description
1 polymer ?
#
loop_
_entity_poly.entity_id
_entity_poly.type
_entity_poly.pdbx_seq_one_letter_code
_entity_poly.pdbx_strand_id
1 'polypeptide(L)'
;DEGDPGAFMDRSILEGDPHSIIEAMAICGYAIGANKGLVYIRAEYPLAIKRLKIALEEAKQYGLLGDNIYNTDFSFDIEIKYGAGAFVCGEETALIHSMEGQRGEPTTKPPFPAESGYRGYPTNVNNVETLANIPIIINEGAEWYKSFGTEKSSGTKVFALAGKINNVGLIEVPMGTTLREVIYEIGGGI
;
A
#
# COMPACT_ATOMS: atom_id res chain seq x y z
N ASP A 1 6.69 2.27 -3.04
CA ASP A 1 7.98 2.29 -3.73
C ASP A 1 8.75 0.97 -3.48
N GLU A 2 8.73 0.06 -4.45
CA GLU A 2 9.40 -1.25 -4.37
C GLU A 2 10.71 -1.17 -5.18
N GLY A 3 11.85 -0.99 -4.51
CA GLY A 3 13.15 -0.81 -5.15
C GLY A 3 13.99 -2.08 -5.31
N ASP A 4 13.67 -3.14 -4.56
CA ASP A 4 14.45 -4.38 -4.57
C ASP A 4 14.19 -5.21 -5.83
N PRO A 5 15.22 -5.81 -6.43
CA PRO A 5 15.06 -6.75 -7.53
C PRO A 5 14.19 -7.95 -7.12
N GLY A 6 13.11 -8.19 -7.88
CA GLY A 6 12.15 -9.25 -7.60
C GLY A 6 11.03 -8.87 -6.62
N ALA A 7 11.09 -7.72 -5.96
CA ALA A 7 10.01 -7.20 -5.12
C ALA A 7 8.93 -6.56 -6.01
N PHE A 8 7.74 -7.15 -6.04
CA PHE A 8 6.60 -6.67 -6.82
C PHE A 8 5.24 -7.00 -6.17
N MET A 9 5.22 -7.10 -4.83
CA MET A 9 4.02 -7.42 -4.06
C MET A 9 2.95 -6.33 -4.21
N ASP A 10 3.30 -5.09 -3.93
CA ASP A 10 2.40 -3.93 -4.01
C ASP A 10 1.96 -3.65 -5.45
N ARG A 11 2.88 -3.80 -6.41
CA ARG A 11 2.57 -3.75 -7.84
C ARG A 11 1.50 -4.76 -8.21
N SER A 12 1.61 -6.00 -7.74
CA SER A 12 0.66 -7.07 -8.05
C SER A 12 -0.74 -6.78 -7.53
N ILE A 13 -0.86 -6.16 -6.35
CA ILE A 13 -2.14 -5.70 -5.79
C ILE A 13 -2.75 -4.62 -6.69
N LEU A 14 -1.98 -3.59 -7.04
CA LEU A 14 -2.45 -2.50 -7.92
C LEU A 14 -2.80 -2.97 -9.34
N GLU A 15 -2.15 -4.03 -9.82
CA GLU A 15 -2.48 -4.64 -11.11
C GLU A 15 -3.65 -5.62 -11.02
N GLY A 16 -3.85 -6.30 -9.89
CA GLY A 16 -4.90 -7.29 -9.69
C GLY A 16 -6.22 -6.71 -9.22
N ASP A 17 -6.16 -5.89 -8.18
CA ASP A 17 -7.33 -5.30 -7.53
C ASP A 17 -7.05 -3.87 -7.02
N PRO A 18 -6.99 -2.87 -7.92
CA PRO A 18 -6.79 -1.48 -7.53
C PRO A 18 -7.99 -0.90 -6.75
N HIS A 19 -9.19 -1.47 -6.87
CA HIS A 19 -10.38 -0.99 -6.17
C HIS A 19 -10.28 -1.22 -4.67
N SER A 20 -9.68 -2.32 -4.21
CA SER A 20 -9.46 -2.58 -2.78
C SER A 20 -8.61 -1.48 -2.13
N ILE A 21 -7.63 -0.95 -2.85
CA ILE A 21 -6.79 0.15 -2.36
C ILE A 21 -7.56 1.47 -2.32
N ILE A 22 -8.39 1.75 -3.31
CA ILE A 22 -9.26 2.94 -3.33
C ILE A 22 -10.23 2.90 -2.15
N GLU A 23 -10.88 1.76 -1.92
CA GLU A 23 -11.79 1.53 -0.78
C GLU A 23 -11.06 1.72 0.55
N ALA A 24 -9.90 1.08 0.72
CA ALA A 24 -9.09 1.20 1.94
C ALA A 24 -8.67 2.64 2.23
N MET A 25 -8.27 3.38 1.19
CA MET A 25 -7.88 4.79 1.34
C MET A 25 -9.08 5.66 1.73
N ALA A 26 -10.26 5.42 1.16
CA ALA A 26 -11.48 6.14 1.53
C ALA A 26 -11.90 5.84 2.98
N ILE A 27 -11.84 4.57 3.41
CA ILE A 27 -12.09 4.17 4.80
C ILE A 27 -11.10 4.83 5.75
N CYS A 28 -9.81 4.82 5.42
CA CYS A 28 -8.77 5.48 6.20
C CYS A 28 -9.01 6.98 6.28
N GLY A 29 -9.30 7.63 5.14
CA GLY A 29 -9.63 9.06 5.08
C GLY A 29 -10.82 9.42 5.96
N TYR A 30 -11.88 8.62 5.92
CA TYR A 30 -13.05 8.80 6.78
C TYR A 30 -12.68 8.68 8.27
N ALA A 31 -11.89 7.67 8.63
CA ALA A 31 -11.53 7.41 10.02
C ALA A 31 -10.66 8.51 10.65
N ILE A 32 -9.79 9.15 9.85
CA ILE A 32 -8.88 10.20 10.35
C ILE A 32 -9.31 11.62 9.99
N GLY A 33 -10.44 11.79 9.29
CA GLY A 33 -10.96 13.09 8.86
C GLY A 33 -10.16 13.72 7.72
N ALA A 34 -9.46 12.91 6.91
CA ALA A 34 -8.78 13.41 5.72
C ALA A 34 -9.72 13.48 4.51
N ASN A 35 -9.51 14.47 3.66
CA ASN A 35 -10.26 14.65 2.42
C ASN A 35 -9.43 14.36 1.15
N LYS A 36 -8.16 14.03 1.30
CA LYS A 36 -7.25 13.79 0.19
C LYS A 36 -6.34 12.60 0.45
N GLY A 37 -6.26 11.70 -0.53
CA GLY A 37 -5.33 10.60 -0.61
C GLY A 37 -4.29 10.81 -1.71
N LEU A 38 -3.07 10.35 -1.47
CA LEU A 38 -1.99 10.38 -2.46
C LEU A 38 -1.44 8.97 -2.64
N VAL A 39 -1.42 8.48 -3.86
CA VAL A 39 -0.75 7.22 -4.21
C VAL A 39 0.59 7.55 -4.84
N TYR A 40 1.68 7.25 -4.13
CA TYR A 40 3.02 7.36 -4.69
C TYR A 40 3.39 6.03 -5.36
N ILE A 41 3.57 6.06 -6.67
CA ILE A 41 3.85 4.87 -7.47
C ILE A 41 5.03 5.12 -8.41
N ARG A 42 5.87 4.11 -8.59
CA ARG A 42 7.00 4.17 -9.52
C ARG A 42 6.53 4.29 -10.96
N ALA A 43 7.18 5.17 -11.74
CA ALA A 43 6.89 5.33 -13.17
C ALA A 43 7.17 4.05 -13.99
N GLU A 44 7.99 3.14 -13.46
CA GLU A 44 8.34 1.84 -14.06
C GLU A 44 7.20 0.80 -13.97
N TYR A 45 6.06 1.15 -13.35
CA TYR A 45 4.89 0.27 -13.25
C TYR A 45 3.72 0.73 -14.15
N PRO A 46 3.90 0.75 -15.50
CA PRO A 46 2.92 1.35 -16.39
C PRO A 46 1.55 0.65 -16.37
N LEU A 47 1.52 -0.67 -16.16
CA LEU A 47 0.27 -1.42 -16.08
C LEU A 47 -0.50 -1.11 -14.80
N ALA A 48 0.19 -1.08 -13.65
CA ALA A 48 -0.41 -0.69 -12.37
C ALA A 48 -0.99 0.73 -12.44
N ILE A 49 -0.21 1.68 -12.99
CA ILE A 49 -0.65 3.07 -13.20
C ILE A 49 -1.91 3.12 -14.08
N LYS A 50 -1.91 2.38 -15.20
CA LYS A 50 -3.06 2.35 -16.12
C LYS A 50 -4.31 1.81 -15.43
N ARG A 51 -4.20 0.68 -14.73
CA ARG A 51 -5.33 0.05 -14.02
C ARG A 51 -5.85 0.93 -12.89
N LEU A 52 -4.94 1.51 -12.11
CA LEU A 52 -5.33 2.44 -11.03
C LEU A 52 -6.06 3.67 -11.57
N LYS A 53 -5.62 4.25 -12.70
CA LYS A 53 -6.32 5.37 -13.33
C LYS A 53 -7.75 5.01 -13.75
N ILE A 54 -7.92 3.85 -14.38
CA ILE A 54 -9.25 3.35 -14.77
C ILE A 54 -10.12 3.18 -13.52
N ALA A 55 -9.61 2.54 -12.49
CA ALA A 55 -10.35 2.32 -11.25
C ALA A 55 -10.74 3.63 -10.55
N LEU A 56 -9.87 4.64 -10.55
CA LEU A 56 -10.16 5.97 -10.00
C LEU A 56 -11.27 6.68 -10.80
N GLU A 57 -11.24 6.58 -12.12
CA GLU A 57 -12.29 7.14 -12.99
C GLU A 57 -13.63 6.44 -12.74
N GLU A 58 -13.65 5.12 -12.67
CA GLU A 58 -14.85 4.33 -12.35
C GLU A 58 -15.39 4.68 -10.95
N ALA A 59 -14.52 4.74 -9.93
CA ALA A 59 -14.94 5.11 -8.59
C ALA A 59 -15.59 6.51 -8.54
N LYS A 60 -15.05 7.48 -9.30
CA LYS A 60 -15.66 8.82 -9.42
C LYS A 60 -17.01 8.77 -10.14
N GLN A 61 -17.12 8.01 -11.23
CA GLN A 61 -18.39 7.87 -11.97
C GLN A 61 -19.50 7.25 -11.12
N TYR A 62 -19.16 6.33 -10.22
CA TYR A 62 -20.11 5.71 -9.28
C TYR A 62 -20.34 6.52 -7.99
N GLY A 63 -19.73 7.70 -7.84
CA GLY A 63 -19.86 8.54 -6.64
C GLY A 63 -19.20 7.95 -5.39
N LEU A 64 -18.20 7.09 -5.57
CA LEU A 64 -17.41 6.49 -4.50
C LEU A 64 -16.16 7.32 -4.15
N LEU A 65 -15.82 8.30 -4.99
CA LEU A 65 -14.80 9.33 -4.78
C LEU A 65 -15.34 10.68 -5.23
N GLY A 66 -14.81 11.76 -4.66
CA GLY A 66 -15.20 13.13 -4.95
C GLY A 66 -15.98 13.74 -3.79
N ASP A 67 -16.96 14.58 -4.13
CA ASP A 67 -17.75 15.30 -3.14
C ASP A 67 -18.97 14.47 -2.68
N ASN A 68 -19.29 14.57 -1.38
CA ASN A 68 -20.50 14.01 -0.78
C ASN A 68 -20.71 12.52 -1.08
N ILE A 69 -19.69 11.68 -0.85
CA ILE A 69 -19.73 10.24 -1.09
C ILE A 69 -20.95 9.63 -0.40
N TYR A 70 -21.73 8.82 -1.12
CA TYR A 70 -23.00 8.24 -0.67
C TYR A 70 -24.02 9.27 -0.17
N ASN A 71 -24.00 10.52 -0.67
CA ASN A 71 -24.82 11.65 -0.20
C ASN A 71 -24.61 11.96 1.29
N THR A 72 -23.43 11.76 1.79
CA THR A 72 -22.98 12.16 3.15
C THR A 72 -22.16 13.44 3.10
N ASP A 73 -21.76 13.97 4.24
CA ASP A 73 -20.83 15.11 4.33
C ASP A 73 -19.38 14.72 4.10
N PHE A 74 -19.11 13.45 3.81
CA PHE A 74 -17.75 12.96 3.54
C PHE A 74 -17.37 13.17 2.08
N SER A 75 -16.27 13.87 1.87
CA SER A 75 -15.65 14.09 0.56
C SER A 75 -14.21 13.62 0.59
N PHE A 76 -13.82 12.84 -0.40
CA PHE A 76 -12.45 12.30 -0.47
C PHE A 76 -12.05 12.08 -1.94
N ASP A 77 -10.87 12.54 -2.31
CA ASP A 77 -10.33 12.30 -3.65
C ASP A 77 -8.90 11.76 -3.57
N ILE A 78 -8.48 11.05 -4.61
CA ILE A 78 -7.18 10.40 -4.71
C ILE A 78 -6.41 10.93 -5.90
N GLU A 79 -5.16 11.32 -5.68
CA GLU A 79 -4.22 11.78 -6.70
C GLU A 79 -3.03 10.82 -6.81
N ILE A 80 -2.59 10.54 -8.04
CA ILE A 80 -1.39 9.73 -8.29
C ILE A 80 -0.15 10.64 -8.37
N LYS A 81 0.88 10.32 -7.61
CA LYS A 81 2.22 10.91 -7.67
C LYS A 81 3.21 9.89 -8.21
N TYR A 82 4.09 10.32 -9.07
CA TYR A 82 5.05 9.44 -9.74
C TYR A 82 6.42 9.52 -9.08
N GLY A 83 6.93 8.37 -8.69
CA GLY A 83 8.30 8.22 -8.20
C GLY A 83 9.28 7.98 -9.34
N ALA A 84 10.50 8.48 -9.19
CA ALA A 84 11.59 8.28 -10.16
C ALA A 84 12.41 7.00 -9.90
N GLY A 85 11.91 6.07 -9.08
CA GLY A 85 12.53 4.77 -8.84
C GLY A 85 13.71 4.77 -7.86
N ALA A 86 13.88 5.81 -7.06
CA ALA A 86 14.92 5.84 -6.04
C ALA A 86 14.48 5.01 -4.82
N PHE A 87 15.27 4.00 -4.44
CA PHE A 87 14.99 3.11 -3.30
C PHE A 87 14.74 3.87 -2.00
N VAL A 88 15.48 4.95 -1.76
CA VAL A 88 15.36 5.79 -0.56
C VAL A 88 13.94 6.40 -0.39
N CYS A 89 13.19 6.56 -1.46
CA CYS A 89 11.80 7.06 -1.41
C CYS A 89 10.81 6.04 -0.81
N GLY A 90 11.24 4.84 -0.43
CA GLY A 90 10.49 3.93 0.43
C GLY A 90 10.46 4.37 1.91
N GLU A 91 11.39 5.23 2.33
CA GLU A 91 11.33 5.88 3.65
C GLU A 91 10.33 7.04 3.61
N GLU A 92 9.47 7.15 4.62
CA GLU A 92 8.29 8.02 4.59
C GLU A 92 8.60 9.52 4.41
N THR A 93 9.68 10.04 5.00
CA THR A 93 10.05 11.45 4.85
C THR A 93 10.66 11.73 3.47
N ALA A 94 11.48 10.83 2.96
CA ALA A 94 12.03 10.91 1.60
C ALA A 94 10.92 10.81 0.54
N LEU A 95 9.92 9.94 0.76
CA LEU A 95 8.73 9.84 -0.09
C LEU A 95 7.97 11.18 -0.12
N ILE A 96 7.73 11.80 1.03
CA ILE A 96 7.04 13.09 1.14
C ILE A 96 7.82 14.17 0.37
N HIS A 97 9.14 14.30 0.57
CA HIS A 97 9.96 15.25 -0.16
C HIS A 97 9.89 15.03 -1.69
N SER A 98 9.94 13.77 -2.12
CA SER A 98 9.79 13.45 -3.54
C SER A 98 8.43 13.86 -4.09
N MET A 99 7.34 13.64 -3.34
CA MET A 99 6.00 14.09 -3.75
C MET A 99 5.87 15.62 -3.82
N GLU A 100 6.67 16.34 -3.04
CA GLU A 100 6.75 17.82 -3.05
C GLU A 100 7.63 18.37 -4.17
N GLY A 101 8.26 17.50 -4.96
CA GLY A 101 9.18 17.88 -6.04
C GLY A 101 10.59 18.22 -5.55
N GLN A 102 10.89 17.87 -4.32
CA GLN A 102 12.22 17.98 -3.73
C GLN A 102 13.03 16.71 -3.95
N ARG A 103 14.32 16.75 -3.63
CA ARG A 103 15.14 15.54 -3.60
C ARG A 103 14.62 14.59 -2.51
N GLY A 104 14.47 13.32 -2.85
CA GLY A 104 14.02 12.29 -1.91
C GLY A 104 15.12 11.94 -0.89
N GLU A 105 15.31 12.82 0.07
CA GLU A 105 16.25 12.63 1.17
C GLU A 105 15.47 12.48 2.49
N PRO A 106 15.82 11.47 3.32
CA PRO A 106 15.17 11.31 4.62
C PRO A 106 15.56 12.42 5.58
N THR A 107 14.65 12.78 6.46
CA THR A 107 14.90 13.71 7.57
C THR A 107 14.79 13.04 8.92
N THR A 108 15.47 13.62 9.91
CA THR A 108 15.38 13.15 11.29
C THR A 108 14.00 13.47 11.89
N LYS A 109 13.50 12.57 12.71
CA LYS A 109 12.27 12.75 13.49
C LYS A 109 12.62 13.10 14.95
N PRO A 110 11.86 13.91 15.68
CA PRO A 110 10.67 14.65 15.28
C PRO A 110 10.95 15.86 14.36
N PRO A 111 9.94 16.44 13.63
CA PRO A 111 8.53 16.03 13.68
C PRO A 111 8.27 14.72 12.92
N PHE A 112 7.27 13.97 13.37
CA PHE A 112 6.77 12.81 12.61
C PHE A 112 5.80 13.26 11.50
N PRO A 113 5.63 12.49 10.40
CA PRO A 113 4.67 12.83 9.35
C PRO A 113 3.24 13.07 9.87
N ALA A 114 2.82 12.36 10.92
CA ALA A 114 1.54 12.59 11.58
C ALA A 114 1.39 13.98 12.23
N GLU A 115 2.50 14.67 12.51
CA GLU A 115 2.51 16.03 13.04
C GLU A 115 2.72 17.06 11.93
N SER A 116 3.66 16.79 11.03
CA SER A 116 4.04 17.68 9.92
C SER A 116 4.62 16.85 8.77
N GLY A 117 3.77 16.46 7.84
CA GLY A 117 4.12 15.69 6.66
C GLY A 117 3.99 16.48 5.36
N TYR A 118 3.24 15.95 4.39
CA TYR A 118 3.08 16.54 3.07
C TYR A 118 2.60 18.00 3.13
N ARG A 119 3.41 18.92 2.61
CA ARG A 119 3.20 20.39 2.64
C ARG A 119 2.96 20.93 4.05
N GLY A 120 3.58 20.30 5.05
CA GLY A 120 3.44 20.70 6.44
C GLY A 120 2.14 20.28 7.12
N TYR A 121 1.27 19.53 6.44
CA TYR A 121 0.03 19.02 7.03
C TYR A 121 0.25 17.64 7.68
N PRO A 122 -0.51 17.32 8.73
CA PRO A 122 -0.54 15.96 9.27
C PRO A 122 -0.82 14.94 8.17
N THR A 123 0.05 13.93 8.07
CA THR A 123 0.01 12.95 6.99
C THR A 123 0.15 11.55 7.54
N ASN A 124 -0.81 10.68 7.21
CA ASN A 124 -0.75 9.25 7.51
C ASN A 124 -0.15 8.52 6.30
N VAL A 125 0.94 7.80 6.53
CA VAL A 125 1.65 7.03 5.48
C VAL A 125 1.46 5.54 5.74
N ASN A 126 1.00 4.81 4.73
CA ASN A 126 0.80 3.37 4.79
C ASN A 126 1.32 2.68 3.53
N ASN A 127 1.80 1.46 3.70
CA ASN A 127 2.12 0.58 2.59
C ASN A 127 0.85 0.03 1.92
N VAL A 128 0.94 -0.31 0.64
CA VAL A 128 -0.17 -0.85 -0.16
C VAL A 128 -0.70 -2.17 0.40
N GLU A 129 0.17 -3.11 0.77
CA GLU A 129 -0.24 -4.38 1.38
C GLU A 129 -1.00 -4.16 2.70
N THR A 130 -0.58 -3.20 3.51
CA THR A 130 -1.30 -2.83 4.74
C THR A 130 -2.71 -2.37 4.44
N LEU A 131 -2.88 -1.48 3.45
CA LEU A 131 -4.19 -0.98 3.05
C LEU A 131 -5.05 -2.07 2.43
N ALA A 132 -4.49 -2.98 1.62
CA ALA A 132 -5.23 -4.06 0.97
C ALA A 132 -5.96 -5.00 1.95
N ASN A 133 -5.49 -5.09 3.20
CA ASN A 133 -6.14 -5.89 4.24
C ASN A 133 -7.39 -5.21 4.83
N ILE A 134 -7.53 -3.89 4.72
CA ILE A 134 -8.62 -3.15 5.41
C ILE A 134 -10.02 -3.58 4.94
N PRO A 135 -10.33 -3.63 3.62
CA PRO A 135 -11.65 -4.03 3.16
C PRO A 135 -12.01 -5.46 3.60
N ILE A 136 -11.07 -6.38 3.57
CA ILE A 136 -11.26 -7.76 3.98
C ILE A 136 -11.53 -7.84 5.48
N ILE A 137 -10.76 -7.12 6.31
CA ILE A 137 -10.97 -7.10 7.76
C ILE A 137 -12.34 -6.53 8.12
N ILE A 138 -12.80 -5.49 7.41
CA ILE A 138 -14.13 -4.90 7.67
C ILE A 138 -15.24 -5.88 7.28
N ASN A 139 -15.10 -6.57 6.15
CA ASN A 139 -16.11 -7.50 5.65
C ASN A 139 -16.17 -8.81 6.46
N GLU A 140 -15.03 -9.41 6.77
CA GLU A 140 -14.94 -10.71 7.45
C GLU A 140 -14.87 -10.60 8.98
N GLY A 141 -14.47 -9.43 9.47
CA GLY A 141 -14.33 -9.14 10.89
C GLY A 141 -12.94 -9.41 11.47
N ALA A 142 -12.65 -8.75 12.59
CA ALA A 142 -11.35 -8.79 13.24
C ALA A 142 -10.99 -10.19 13.76
N GLU A 143 -11.95 -10.98 14.22
CA GLU A 143 -11.72 -12.33 14.74
C GLU A 143 -11.32 -13.30 13.61
N TRP A 144 -11.90 -13.13 12.43
CA TRP A 144 -11.48 -13.88 11.25
C TRP A 144 -10.00 -13.57 10.91
N TYR A 145 -9.61 -12.30 10.88
CA TYR A 145 -8.22 -11.91 10.58
C TYR A 145 -7.23 -12.43 11.64
N LYS A 146 -7.63 -12.41 12.92
CA LYS A 146 -6.85 -12.96 14.02
C LYS A 146 -6.69 -14.48 13.98
N SER A 147 -7.55 -15.18 13.24
CA SER A 147 -7.44 -16.65 13.10
C SER A 147 -6.22 -17.06 12.26
N PHE A 148 -5.63 -16.13 11.50
CA PHE A 148 -4.39 -16.34 10.78
C PHE A 148 -3.21 -15.77 11.57
N GLY A 149 -2.07 -16.44 11.51
CA GLY A 149 -0.85 -15.98 12.13
C GLY A 149 -0.66 -16.45 13.57
N THR A 150 -0.05 -15.60 14.38
CA THR A 150 0.25 -15.90 15.79
C THR A 150 -0.52 -14.95 16.72
N GLU A 151 -0.59 -15.29 18.01
CA GLU A 151 -1.24 -14.45 19.03
C GLU A 151 -0.71 -13.00 19.04
N LYS A 152 0.59 -12.79 18.76
CA LYS A 152 1.23 -11.47 18.77
C LYS A 152 1.33 -10.81 17.40
N SER A 153 1.13 -11.57 16.32
CA SER A 153 1.24 -11.11 14.93
C SER A 153 0.18 -11.81 14.11
N SER A 154 -0.98 -11.18 13.99
CA SER A 154 -2.13 -11.72 13.25
C SER A 154 -2.02 -11.44 11.75
N GLY A 155 -2.74 -12.25 10.97
CA GLY A 155 -2.86 -12.08 9.53
C GLY A 155 -1.78 -12.82 8.75
N THR A 156 -1.63 -12.42 7.52
CA THR A 156 -0.70 -12.98 6.54
C THR A 156 0.39 -11.99 6.14
N LYS A 157 1.40 -12.48 5.43
CA LYS A 157 2.45 -11.65 4.82
C LYS A 157 2.80 -12.18 3.45
N VAL A 158 2.89 -11.29 2.49
CA VAL A 158 3.36 -11.61 1.14
C VAL A 158 4.88 -11.50 1.07
N PHE A 159 5.52 -12.51 0.48
CA PHE A 159 6.95 -12.51 0.19
C PHE A 159 7.20 -12.69 -1.30
N ALA A 160 8.20 -11.97 -1.82
CA ALA A 160 8.75 -12.19 -3.14
C ALA A 160 9.94 -13.14 -3.05
N LEU A 161 9.82 -14.31 -3.63
CA LEU A 161 10.90 -15.29 -3.74
C LEU A 161 11.68 -15.03 -5.02
N ALA A 162 12.96 -14.69 -4.91
CA ALA A 162 13.83 -14.36 -6.04
C ALA A 162 15.27 -14.81 -5.79
N GLY A 163 16.10 -14.78 -6.83
CA GLY A 163 17.50 -15.18 -6.76
C GLY A 163 17.70 -16.70 -6.90
N LYS A 164 18.63 -17.27 -6.14
CA LYS A 164 18.97 -18.69 -6.18
C LYS A 164 17.97 -19.52 -5.38
N ILE A 165 16.75 -19.66 -5.88
CA ILE A 165 15.67 -20.47 -5.32
C ILE A 165 14.96 -21.18 -6.46
N ASN A 166 14.47 -22.40 -6.24
CA ASN A 166 13.89 -23.21 -7.30
C ASN A 166 12.53 -22.66 -7.78
N ASN A 167 11.65 -22.24 -6.87
CA ASN A 167 10.35 -21.68 -7.19
C ASN A 167 10.39 -20.15 -6.97
N VAL A 168 10.46 -19.39 -8.05
CA VAL A 168 10.46 -17.91 -8.04
C VAL A 168 9.03 -17.40 -8.16
N GLY A 169 8.66 -16.38 -7.41
CA GLY A 169 7.34 -15.74 -7.48
C GLY A 169 6.89 -15.10 -6.18
N LEU A 170 5.60 -14.77 -6.09
CA LEU A 170 4.97 -14.30 -4.87
C LEU A 170 4.33 -15.45 -4.12
N ILE A 171 4.48 -15.41 -2.81
CA ILE A 171 3.76 -16.32 -1.90
C ILE A 171 3.11 -15.49 -0.81
N GLU A 172 1.93 -15.92 -0.35
CA GLU A 172 1.29 -15.39 0.83
C GLU A 172 1.24 -16.51 1.89
N VAL A 173 1.71 -16.18 3.10
CA VAL A 173 1.78 -17.14 4.21
C VAL A 173 1.28 -16.51 5.51
N PRO A 174 0.71 -17.30 6.44
CA PRO A 174 0.38 -16.81 7.77
C PRO A 174 1.62 -16.29 8.50
N MET A 175 1.44 -15.23 9.29
CA MET A 175 2.49 -14.75 10.20
C MET A 175 2.92 -15.86 11.15
N GLY A 176 4.24 -16.00 11.36
CA GLY A 176 4.83 -17.09 12.13
C GLY A 176 5.35 -18.25 11.28
N THR A 177 5.05 -18.31 9.98
CA THR A 177 5.70 -19.22 9.05
C THR A 177 7.21 -18.97 9.05
N THR A 178 7.99 -20.05 9.18
CA THR A 178 9.44 -19.91 9.30
C THR A 178 10.10 -19.67 7.93
N LEU A 179 11.24 -18.98 7.92
CA LEU A 179 12.04 -18.84 6.71
C LEU A 179 12.47 -20.18 6.12
N ARG A 180 12.63 -21.22 6.95
CA ARG A 180 12.93 -22.58 6.47
C ARG A 180 11.80 -23.13 5.63
N GLU A 181 10.56 -23.04 6.10
CA GLU A 181 9.37 -23.48 5.35
C GLU A 181 9.25 -22.67 4.04
N VAL A 182 9.40 -21.34 4.12
CA VAL A 182 9.34 -20.47 2.93
C VAL A 182 10.41 -20.85 1.89
N ILE A 183 11.64 -21.09 2.31
CA ILE A 183 12.76 -21.35 1.39
C ILE A 183 12.74 -22.80 0.87
N TYR A 184 12.58 -23.77 1.75
CA TYR A 184 12.78 -25.18 1.39
C TYR A 184 11.51 -25.91 1.00
N GLU A 185 10.40 -25.65 1.66
CA GLU A 185 9.14 -26.35 1.37
C GLU A 185 8.38 -25.68 0.24
N ILE A 186 8.17 -24.36 0.33
CA ILE A 186 7.44 -23.59 -0.70
C ILE A 186 8.36 -23.22 -1.86
N GLY A 187 9.53 -22.67 -1.56
CA GLY A 187 10.52 -22.22 -2.53
C GLY A 187 11.29 -23.37 -3.20
N GLY A 188 11.15 -24.60 -2.71
CA GLY A 188 11.79 -25.79 -3.28
C GLY A 188 13.30 -25.89 -3.02
N GLY A 189 13.85 -25.06 -2.14
CA GLY A 189 15.27 -25.04 -1.80
C GLY A 189 16.12 -24.17 -2.73
N ILE A 190 17.43 -24.21 -2.46
CA ILE A 190 18.45 -23.41 -3.14
C ILE A 190 19.24 -24.29 -4.09
#